data_76223a6badda63d09e6afab44488a907
#
_entry.id   76223a6badda63d09e6afab44488a907
#
_cell.length_a   1.000
_cell.length_b   1.000
_cell.length_c   1.000
_cell.angle_alpha   90.00
_cell.angle_beta   90.00
_cell.angle_gamma   90.00
#
_symmetry.space_group_name_H-M   'P 1'
#
loop_
_entity.id
_entity.type
_entity.pdbx_description
1 polymer ?
#
loop_
_entity_poly.entity_id
_entity_poly.type
_entity_poly.pdbx_seq_one_letter_code
_entity_poly.pdbx_strand_id
1 'polypeptide(L)'
;MKRLVAWLGVLVFALLLVGCGDDNKETDASGTTAAEQKIPDTTLTALAAYVKSNPDTKLCVDSEGGFREDVLPLIKDSYGLEFTNTQQLAYELIPPAVKDGQCDVGIVYSTAGLIAKNDLKVVEDDKQAFGAYTPAPTIKTANLAKYPTLQADLKALTDALDTDTITELNARVDVDKETAEKVAGDFLKEKGIVTGSPSGSGKGAITVGSKLDTEAQLLGLMLSQTLTSKGYDVTNKIPTGNTDITRAALVSGDIDIYWEFTSSGLNIVKEKPIGDPQAAYTKVKELDAANGITWLEPATMNDTYALAVKKSA
;
A
#
# COMPACT_ATOMS: atom_id res chain seq x y z
N MET A 1 35.08 -51.51 -11.18
CA MET A 1 35.18 -52.92 -10.74
C MET A 1 34.12 -53.18 -9.67
N LYS A 2 33.32 -54.26 -9.88
CA LYS A 2 32.40 -54.99 -8.96
C LYS A 2 31.18 -54.17 -8.50
N ARG A 3 29.93 -54.35 -9.05
CA ARG A 3 28.98 -55.51 -9.00
C ARG A 3 28.73 -55.91 -7.54
N LEU A 4 27.48 -55.97 -7.02
CA LEU A 4 26.34 -56.87 -7.30
C LEU A 4 25.16 -56.46 -6.40
N VAL A 5 23.90 -56.32 -6.91
CA VAL A 5 22.83 -57.32 -7.00
C VAL A 5 21.93 -57.42 -5.74
N ALA A 6 20.69 -56.97 -6.01
CA ALA A 6 19.35 -57.46 -5.75
C ALA A 6 19.06 -58.40 -4.56
N TRP A 7 17.87 -58.24 -3.95
CA TRP A 7 16.89 -59.35 -3.80
C TRP A 7 15.47 -58.80 -3.54
N LEU A 8 14.54 -59.35 -4.35
CA LEU A 8 13.08 -59.29 -4.22
C LEU A 8 12.62 -60.10 -2.96
N GLY A 9 11.51 -59.70 -2.40
CA GLY A 9 10.74 -60.49 -1.46
C GLY A 9 9.25 -60.15 -1.53
N VAL A 10 8.54 -60.80 -2.45
CA VAL A 10 7.06 -60.84 -2.51
C VAL A 10 6.59 -61.85 -1.46
N LEU A 11 5.63 -61.47 -0.64
CA LEU A 11 4.83 -62.42 0.13
C LEU A 11 3.35 -62.06 0.05
N VAL A 12 2.65 -62.81 -0.77
CA VAL A 12 1.19 -62.95 -0.86
C VAL A 12 0.75 -63.87 0.28
N PHE A 13 -0.27 -63.47 1.06
CA PHE A 13 -1.08 -64.43 1.81
C PHE A 13 -2.58 -64.10 1.66
N ALA A 14 -3.29 -65.07 1.21
CA ALA A 14 -4.71 -65.01 0.86
C ALA A 14 -5.63 -65.45 2.00
N LEU A 15 -6.81 -64.86 2.00
CA LEU A 15 -8.13 -65.33 2.44
C LEU A 15 -8.26 -66.38 3.58
N LEU A 16 -9.17 -66.07 4.49
CA LEU A 16 -10.32 -66.92 4.81
C LEU A 16 -11.47 -66.10 5.41
N LEU A 17 -12.65 -66.27 4.76
CA LEU A 17 -13.99 -65.86 5.19
C LEU A 17 -14.57 -66.86 6.19
N VAL A 18 -15.38 -66.40 7.15
CA VAL A 18 -16.55 -67.01 7.82
C VAL A 18 -16.92 -66.06 8.96
N GLY A 19 -18.10 -65.48 9.22
CA GLY A 19 -19.45 -65.76 8.94
C GLY A 19 -20.30 -65.13 10.03
N CYS A 20 -21.37 -64.51 9.69
CA CYS A 20 -22.63 -64.16 10.37
C CYS A 20 -22.66 -63.88 11.89
N GLY A 21 -23.29 -62.76 12.23
CA GLY A 21 -23.92 -62.47 13.53
C GLY A 21 -24.49 -61.03 13.53
N ASP A 22 -25.82 -60.91 13.38
CA ASP A 22 -26.58 -59.69 13.55
C ASP A 22 -26.37 -59.09 14.92
N ASP A 23 -26.25 -57.77 15.03
CA ASP A 23 -27.05 -56.96 15.94
C ASP A 23 -26.89 -55.45 15.61
N ASN A 24 -28.02 -54.83 15.34
CA ASN A 24 -28.19 -53.39 15.11
C ASN A 24 -27.65 -52.55 16.27
N LYS A 25 -26.75 -51.61 15.94
CA LYS A 25 -26.68 -50.28 16.55
C LYS A 25 -26.17 -49.31 15.54
N GLU A 26 -27.06 -48.62 14.88
CA GLU A 26 -26.81 -47.35 14.21
C GLU A 26 -26.28 -46.36 15.25
N THR A 27 -25.00 -46.16 15.30
CA THR A 27 -24.42 -44.92 15.82
C THR A 27 -24.25 -44.02 14.64
N ASP A 28 -25.20 -43.10 14.50
CA ASP A 28 -25.14 -41.91 13.67
C ASP A 28 -23.86 -41.14 14.03
N ALA A 29 -22.79 -41.43 13.32
CA ALA A 29 -21.64 -40.55 13.26
C ALA A 29 -22.04 -39.41 12.31
N SER A 30 -22.83 -38.47 12.80
CA SER A 30 -22.97 -37.14 12.21
C SER A 30 -21.58 -36.51 12.17
N GLY A 31 -20.84 -36.87 11.16
CA GLY A 31 -19.68 -36.12 10.74
C GLY A 31 -20.15 -34.75 10.25
N THR A 32 -20.33 -33.84 11.19
CA THR A 32 -20.40 -32.41 10.85
C THR A 32 -19.04 -32.07 10.29
N THR A 33 -18.89 -32.15 8.97
CA THR A 33 -17.83 -31.42 8.28
C THR A 33 -18.04 -29.97 8.67
N ALA A 34 -17.18 -29.45 9.54
CA ALA A 34 -17.12 -28.02 9.78
C ALA A 34 -17.00 -27.39 8.41
N ALA A 35 -18.06 -26.69 7.97
CA ALA A 35 -17.99 -25.89 6.77
C ALA A 35 -16.78 -24.97 6.96
N GLU A 36 -15.83 -25.02 6.07
CA GLU A 36 -14.68 -24.16 6.06
C GLU A 36 -15.18 -22.72 6.12
N GLN A 37 -15.01 -22.09 7.28
CA GLN A 37 -15.60 -20.79 7.55
C GLN A 37 -14.87 -19.77 6.68
N LYS A 38 -15.56 -19.27 5.65
CA LYS A 38 -15.00 -18.35 4.67
C LYS A 38 -14.56 -17.04 5.34
N ILE A 39 -13.39 -16.53 4.97
CA ILE A 39 -12.90 -15.23 5.45
C ILE A 39 -13.87 -14.14 5.00
N PRO A 40 -14.39 -13.29 5.92
CA PRO A 40 -15.30 -12.20 5.55
C PRO A 40 -14.62 -11.17 4.66
N ASP A 41 -15.29 -10.83 3.57
CA ASP A 41 -14.84 -9.84 2.59
C ASP A 41 -15.71 -8.56 2.61
N THR A 42 -16.44 -8.33 3.69
CA THR A 42 -17.38 -7.22 3.84
C THR A 42 -16.81 -6.06 4.64
N THR A 43 -16.68 -6.20 5.95
CA THR A 43 -16.26 -5.11 6.84
C THR A 43 -15.14 -5.52 7.78
N LEU A 44 -14.36 -4.56 8.27
CA LEU A 44 -13.32 -4.79 9.28
C LEU A 44 -13.91 -5.29 10.60
N THR A 45 -15.14 -4.89 10.95
CA THR A 45 -15.86 -5.45 12.11
C THR A 45 -16.10 -6.95 11.94
N ALA A 46 -16.53 -7.41 10.76
CA ALA A 46 -16.75 -8.83 10.49
C ALA A 46 -15.43 -9.60 10.46
N LEU A 47 -14.39 -9.04 9.84
CA LEU A 47 -13.05 -9.63 9.82
C LEU A 47 -12.45 -9.78 11.22
N ALA A 48 -12.65 -8.80 12.10
CA ALA A 48 -12.19 -8.87 13.49
C ALA A 48 -12.83 -10.02 14.26
N ALA A 49 -14.14 -10.21 14.10
CA ALA A 49 -14.88 -11.32 14.71
C ALA A 49 -14.36 -12.68 14.19
N TYR A 50 -14.07 -12.78 12.89
CA TYR A 50 -13.53 -13.97 12.27
C TYR A 50 -12.13 -14.29 12.80
N VAL A 51 -11.19 -13.33 12.77
CA VAL A 51 -9.80 -13.51 13.23
C VAL A 51 -9.75 -13.92 14.70
N LYS A 52 -10.61 -13.34 15.54
CA LYS A 52 -10.74 -13.72 16.96
C LYS A 52 -11.11 -15.21 17.13
N SER A 53 -11.93 -15.75 16.24
CA SER A 53 -12.35 -17.17 16.27
C SER A 53 -11.35 -18.08 15.54
N ASN A 54 -10.51 -17.52 14.69
CA ASN A 54 -9.52 -18.21 13.85
C ASN A 54 -8.14 -17.56 14.03
N PRO A 55 -7.46 -17.79 15.17
CA PRO A 55 -6.23 -17.07 15.52
C PRO A 55 -5.05 -17.39 14.59
N ASP A 56 -5.12 -18.49 13.83
CA ASP A 56 -4.10 -18.86 12.84
C ASP A 56 -4.21 -18.05 11.53
N THR A 57 -5.24 -17.20 11.38
CA THR A 57 -5.41 -16.33 10.22
C THR A 57 -4.14 -15.52 9.98
N LYS A 58 -3.58 -15.67 8.78
CA LYS A 58 -2.26 -15.14 8.44
C LYS A 58 -2.37 -13.82 7.70
N LEU A 59 -1.73 -12.79 8.25
CA LEU A 59 -1.60 -11.47 7.64
C LEU A 59 -0.26 -11.32 6.92
N CYS A 60 -0.30 -10.90 5.66
CA CYS A 60 0.87 -10.34 4.99
C CYS A 60 0.90 -8.81 5.10
N VAL A 61 2.08 -8.27 5.42
CA VAL A 61 2.30 -6.86 5.71
C VAL A 61 3.67 -6.44 5.17
N ASP A 62 3.77 -5.20 4.68
CA ASP A 62 5.07 -4.62 4.33
C ASP A 62 5.80 -4.03 5.53
N SER A 63 6.98 -3.47 5.29
CA SER A 63 7.78 -2.85 6.35
C SER A 63 7.15 -1.58 6.95
N GLU A 64 6.31 -0.87 6.18
CA GLU A 64 5.59 0.31 6.68
C GLU A 64 4.40 -0.12 7.57
N GLY A 65 3.49 -0.91 7.02
CA GLY A 65 2.27 -1.34 7.70
C GLY A 65 2.50 -2.15 8.96
N GLY A 66 3.64 -2.86 9.04
CA GLY A 66 4.00 -3.69 10.20
C GLY A 66 4.46 -2.94 11.44
N PHE A 67 4.95 -1.70 11.29
CA PHE A 67 5.59 -0.95 12.39
C PHE A 67 4.91 0.37 12.74
N ARG A 68 4.06 0.89 11.86
CA ARG A 68 3.43 2.20 12.06
C ARG A 68 2.28 2.13 13.05
N GLU A 69 2.20 3.13 13.92
CA GLU A 69 1.13 3.27 14.93
C GLU A 69 -0.25 3.51 14.28
N ASP A 70 -0.29 4.10 13.10
CA ASP A 70 -1.50 4.41 12.35
C ASP A 70 -1.98 3.29 11.43
N VAL A 71 -1.48 2.06 11.58
CA VAL A 71 -1.90 0.87 10.81
C VAL A 71 -2.35 -0.26 11.74
N LEU A 72 -1.49 -1.21 12.11
CA LEU A 72 -1.88 -2.36 12.94
C LEU A 72 -2.33 -1.96 14.35
N PRO A 73 -1.64 -1.08 15.08
CA PRO A 73 -2.12 -0.61 16.38
C PRO A 73 -3.48 0.09 16.28
N LEU A 74 -3.69 0.89 15.24
CA LEU A 74 -4.94 1.61 15.00
C LEU A 74 -6.13 0.65 14.80
N ILE A 75 -6.00 -0.39 13.97
CA ILE A 75 -7.09 -1.36 13.74
C ILE A 75 -7.33 -2.24 14.96
N LYS A 76 -6.30 -2.53 15.76
CA LYS A 76 -6.45 -3.20 17.04
C LYS A 76 -7.29 -2.34 18.01
N ASP A 77 -6.97 -1.06 18.15
CA ASP A 77 -7.69 -0.16 19.05
C ASP A 77 -9.14 0.09 18.59
N SER A 78 -9.35 0.23 17.28
CA SER A 78 -10.65 0.57 16.71
C SER A 78 -11.60 -0.63 16.61
N TYR A 79 -11.07 -1.79 16.21
CA TYR A 79 -11.85 -3.00 15.89
C TYR A 79 -11.61 -4.17 16.83
N GLY A 80 -10.59 -4.10 17.68
CA GLY A 80 -10.10 -5.27 18.41
C GLY A 80 -9.48 -6.31 17.46
N LEU A 81 -9.08 -5.91 16.24
CA LEU A 81 -8.50 -6.79 15.23
C LEU A 81 -7.00 -6.90 15.47
N GLU A 82 -6.59 -8.09 15.89
CA GLU A 82 -5.18 -8.39 16.16
C GLU A 82 -4.80 -9.71 15.48
N PHE A 83 -3.75 -9.66 14.66
CA PHE A 83 -3.19 -10.83 14.01
C PHE A 83 -1.99 -11.34 14.81
N THR A 84 -2.04 -12.60 15.23
CA THR A 84 -0.93 -13.30 15.92
C THR A 84 0.01 -13.98 14.95
N ASN A 85 -0.42 -14.20 13.70
CA ASN A 85 0.34 -14.81 12.61
C ASN A 85 0.57 -13.79 11.50
N THR A 86 1.77 -13.22 11.44
CA THR A 86 2.12 -12.19 10.45
C THR A 86 3.33 -12.60 9.64
N GLN A 87 3.35 -12.25 8.36
CA GLN A 87 4.49 -12.40 7.47
C GLN A 87 4.82 -11.08 6.80
N GLN A 88 6.07 -10.64 6.96
CA GLN A 88 6.55 -9.46 6.24
C GLN A 88 6.99 -9.84 4.83
N LEU A 89 6.53 -9.08 3.84
CA LEU A 89 6.88 -9.19 2.43
C LEU A 89 7.21 -7.81 1.87
N ALA A 90 7.85 -7.76 0.70
CA ALA A 90 7.84 -6.54 -0.10
C ALA A 90 6.41 -6.25 -0.57
N TYR A 91 6.03 -4.97 -0.60
CA TYR A 91 4.65 -4.55 -0.82
C TYR A 91 4.02 -5.20 -2.06
N GLU A 92 4.71 -5.20 -3.19
CA GLU A 92 4.25 -5.74 -4.46
C GLU A 92 4.02 -7.27 -4.45
N LEU A 93 4.53 -7.98 -3.45
CA LEU A 93 4.35 -9.42 -3.27
C LEU A 93 3.12 -9.77 -2.43
N ILE A 94 2.52 -8.80 -1.71
CA ILE A 94 1.39 -9.04 -0.82
C ILE A 94 0.14 -9.45 -1.60
N PRO A 95 -0.34 -8.71 -2.64
CA PRO A 95 -1.52 -9.10 -3.38
C PRO A 95 -1.43 -10.50 -4.03
N PRO A 96 -0.32 -10.87 -4.72
CA PRO A 96 -0.14 -12.25 -5.19
C PRO A 96 -0.17 -13.30 -4.08
N ALA A 97 0.47 -13.03 -2.94
CA ALA A 97 0.52 -13.97 -1.81
C ALA A 97 -0.88 -14.24 -1.22
N VAL A 98 -1.75 -13.24 -1.18
CA VAL A 98 -3.16 -13.42 -0.78
C VAL A 98 -3.94 -14.22 -1.83
N LYS A 99 -3.78 -13.90 -3.12
CA LYS A 99 -4.39 -14.65 -4.21
C LYS A 99 -4.06 -16.14 -4.17
N ASP A 100 -2.78 -16.46 -3.95
CA ASP A 100 -2.25 -17.82 -3.98
C ASP A 100 -2.48 -18.58 -2.64
N GLY A 101 -3.08 -17.92 -1.63
CA GLY A 101 -3.37 -18.52 -0.34
C GLY A 101 -2.13 -18.67 0.57
N GLN A 102 -1.03 -18.00 0.24
CA GLN A 102 0.13 -17.92 1.12
C GLN A 102 -0.17 -17.09 2.37
N CYS A 103 -1.05 -16.09 2.23
CA CYS A 103 -1.63 -15.29 3.28
C CYS A 103 -3.15 -15.23 3.11
N ASP A 104 -3.86 -15.13 4.23
CA ASP A 104 -5.32 -15.04 4.27
C ASP A 104 -5.78 -13.61 4.04
N VAL A 105 -5.01 -12.66 4.58
CA VAL A 105 -5.28 -11.21 4.53
C VAL A 105 -3.99 -10.50 4.15
N GLY A 106 -4.10 -9.43 3.40
CA GLY A 106 -2.98 -8.54 3.06
C GLY A 106 -3.26 -7.10 3.42
N ILE A 107 -2.26 -6.39 3.93
CA ILE A 107 -2.32 -4.93 3.96
C ILE A 107 -1.99 -4.41 2.57
N VAL A 108 -2.82 -3.52 2.07
CA VAL A 108 -2.69 -2.90 0.74
C VAL A 108 -2.95 -1.40 0.83
N TYR A 109 -2.56 -0.67 -0.19
CA TYR A 109 -3.00 0.71 -0.41
C TYR A 109 -4.26 0.69 -1.30
N SER A 110 -5.24 1.51 -0.99
CA SER A 110 -6.56 1.48 -1.65
C SER A 110 -6.50 1.76 -3.16
N THR A 111 -5.46 2.43 -3.62
CA THR A 111 -5.21 2.77 -5.04
C THR A 111 -4.34 1.75 -5.78
N ALA A 112 -3.97 0.63 -5.13
CA ALA A 112 -3.07 -0.35 -5.73
C ALA A 112 -3.71 -1.10 -6.91
N GLY A 113 -3.15 -0.96 -8.11
CA GLY A 113 -3.60 -1.66 -9.32
C GLY A 113 -3.56 -3.19 -9.21
N LEU A 114 -2.72 -3.73 -8.34
CA LEU A 114 -2.60 -5.17 -8.09
C LEU A 114 -3.82 -5.78 -7.38
N ILE A 115 -4.69 -5.00 -6.74
CA ILE A 115 -5.90 -5.49 -6.07
C ILE A 115 -6.81 -6.18 -7.11
N ALA A 116 -7.18 -5.45 -8.16
CA ALA A 116 -8.04 -5.97 -9.23
C ALA A 116 -7.39 -7.12 -10.00
N LYS A 117 -6.09 -7.00 -10.32
CA LYS A 117 -5.35 -8.06 -11.04
C LYS A 117 -5.30 -9.39 -10.29
N ASN A 118 -5.31 -9.36 -8.98
CA ASN A 118 -5.23 -10.54 -8.14
C ASN A 118 -6.60 -11.02 -7.62
N ASP A 119 -7.72 -10.50 -8.16
CA ASP A 119 -9.07 -10.84 -7.74
C ASP A 119 -9.28 -10.69 -6.22
N LEU A 120 -8.67 -9.65 -5.65
CA LEU A 120 -8.83 -9.32 -4.26
C LEU A 120 -9.99 -8.36 -4.05
N LYS A 121 -10.51 -8.36 -2.85
CA LYS A 121 -11.51 -7.41 -2.38
C LYS A 121 -10.97 -6.67 -1.16
N VAL A 122 -11.03 -5.36 -1.22
CA VAL A 122 -10.80 -4.50 -0.05
C VAL A 122 -11.94 -4.69 0.93
N VAL A 123 -11.59 -4.94 2.19
CA VAL A 123 -12.54 -5.02 3.30
C VAL A 123 -12.87 -3.61 3.76
N GLU A 124 -14.16 -3.29 3.88
CA GLU A 124 -14.64 -1.95 4.23
C GLU A 124 -14.23 -1.54 5.65
N ASP A 125 -13.65 -0.36 5.79
CA ASP A 125 -13.39 0.29 7.08
C ASP A 125 -14.68 0.94 7.62
N ASP A 126 -15.60 0.12 8.13
CA ASP A 126 -16.95 0.51 8.57
C ASP A 126 -16.98 1.46 9.78
N LYS A 127 -15.86 1.64 10.47
CA LYS A 127 -15.72 2.64 11.54
C LYS A 127 -14.87 3.85 11.14
N GLN A 128 -14.39 3.89 9.88
CA GLN A 128 -13.53 4.95 9.37
C GLN A 128 -12.29 5.20 10.26
N ALA A 129 -11.65 4.11 10.69
CA ALA A 129 -10.49 4.18 11.56
C ALA A 129 -9.26 4.73 10.84
N PHE A 130 -9.05 4.32 9.57
CA PHE A 130 -7.96 4.88 8.77
C PHE A 130 -8.26 6.34 8.43
N GLY A 131 -7.26 7.18 8.60
CA GLY A 131 -7.35 8.59 8.25
C GLY A 131 -7.33 8.84 6.74
N ALA A 132 -7.50 10.09 6.35
CA ALA A 132 -7.29 10.50 4.97
C ALA A 132 -5.79 10.56 4.65
N TYR A 133 -5.41 9.93 3.54
CA TYR A 133 -4.04 9.94 3.01
C TYR A 133 -4.00 10.73 1.70
N THR A 134 -4.24 12.03 1.81
CA THR A 134 -4.20 12.97 0.69
C THR A 134 -2.76 13.47 0.54
N PRO A 135 -2.11 13.28 -0.63
CA PRO A 135 -0.74 13.74 -0.83
C PRO A 135 -0.66 15.23 -1.10
N ALA A 136 0.37 15.86 -0.54
CA ALA A 136 0.75 17.24 -0.85
C ALA A 136 2.27 17.34 -1.01
N PRO A 137 2.78 18.17 -1.91
CA PRO A 137 4.23 18.43 -1.96
C PRO A 137 4.67 19.14 -0.68
N THR A 138 5.72 18.64 -0.04
CA THR A 138 6.29 19.18 1.20
C THR A 138 7.70 19.68 0.98
N ILE A 139 8.01 20.84 1.56
CA ILE A 139 9.29 21.51 1.40
C ILE A 139 9.69 22.19 2.73
N LYS A 140 10.99 22.34 3.00
CA LYS A 140 11.44 23.15 4.13
C LYS A 140 10.99 24.61 3.95
N THR A 141 10.34 25.18 4.96
CA THR A 141 9.85 26.55 4.93
C THR A 141 10.97 27.56 4.57
N ALA A 142 12.18 27.34 5.08
CA ALA A 142 13.34 28.17 4.76
C ALA A 142 13.73 28.17 3.28
N ASN A 143 13.34 27.15 2.52
CA ASN A 143 13.65 27.04 1.10
C ASN A 143 12.60 27.69 0.19
N LEU A 144 11.39 28.01 0.69
CA LEU A 144 10.32 28.61 -0.14
C LEU A 144 10.73 29.92 -0.81
N ALA A 145 11.51 30.74 -0.11
CA ALA A 145 11.98 32.02 -0.68
C ALA A 145 12.86 31.83 -1.93
N LYS A 146 13.49 30.65 -2.09
CA LYS A 146 14.28 30.31 -3.29
C LYS A 146 13.39 30.01 -4.51
N TYR A 147 12.12 29.63 -4.27
CA TYR A 147 11.20 29.13 -5.30
C TYR A 147 9.85 29.84 -5.25
N PRO A 148 9.80 31.17 -5.54
CA PRO A 148 8.61 32.00 -5.32
C PRO A 148 7.39 31.61 -6.17
N THR A 149 7.58 30.87 -7.26
CA THR A 149 6.49 30.40 -8.15
C THR A 149 6.13 28.94 -7.95
N LEU A 150 6.79 28.21 -7.02
CA LEU A 150 6.68 26.77 -6.89
C LEU A 150 5.23 26.30 -6.74
N GLN A 151 4.44 26.93 -5.88
CA GLN A 151 3.02 26.58 -5.69
C GLN A 151 2.23 26.72 -6.98
N ALA A 152 2.42 27.81 -7.71
CA ALA A 152 1.72 28.03 -8.98
C ALA A 152 2.19 27.08 -10.08
N ASP A 153 3.48 26.72 -10.10
CA ASP A 153 4.05 25.80 -11.06
C ASP A 153 3.53 24.37 -10.90
N LEU A 154 3.17 23.98 -9.67
CA LEU A 154 2.66 22.64 -9.34
C LEU A 154 1.13 22.54 -9.40
N LYS A 155 0.40 23.66 -9.43
CA LYS A 155 -1.06 23.65 -9.35
C LYS A 155 -1.74 22.73 -10.39
N ALA A 156 -1.32 22.80 -11.64
CA ALA A 156 -1.92 21.96 -12.67
C ALA A 156 -1.69 20.46 -12.43
N LEU A 157 -0.57 20.07 -11.80
CA LEU A 157 -0.30 18.69 -11.40
C LEU A 157 -1.19 18.27 -10.23
N THR A 158 -1.28 19.07 -9.17
CA THR A 158 -2.13 18.77 -8.01
C THR A 158 -3.61 18.65 -8.37
N ASP A 159 -4.10 19.55 -9.24
CA ASP A 159 -5.49 19.56 -9.71
C ASP A 159 -5.84 18.34 -10.60
N ALA A 160 -4.85 17.74 -11.28
CA ALA A 160 -5.06 16.64 -12.21
C ALA A 160 -5.03 15.25 -11.53
N LEU A 161 -4.66 15.17 -10.25
CA LEU A 161 -4.50 13.92 -9.51
C LEU A 161 -5.72 13.67 -8.62
N ASP A 162 -6.64 12.82 -9.08
CA ASP A 162 -7.71 12.22 -8.30
C ASP A 162 -7.48 10.72 -8.08
N THR A 163 -8.31 10.09 -7.24
CA THR A 163 -8.16 8.69 -6.84
C THR A 163 -8.29 7.73 -8.03
N ASP A 164 -9.22 7.96 -8.93
CA ASP A 164 -9.41 7.09 -10.10
C ASP A 164 -8.21 7.19 -11.05
N THR A 165 -7.75 8.41 -11.31
CA THR A 165 -6.57 8.68 -12.13
C THR A 165 -5.33 7.95 -11.58
N ILE A 166 -5.01 8.11 -10.30
CA ILE A 166 -3.80 7.48 -9.76
C ILE A 166 -3.91 5.95 -9.73
N THR A 167 -5.10 5.40 -9.47
CA THR A 167 -5.34 3.96 -9.52
C THR A 167 -5.07 3.39 -10.92
N GLU A 168 -5.51 4.09 -11.96
CA GLU A 168 -5.22 3.71 -13.36
C GLU A 168 -3.71 3.77 -13.66
N LEU A 169 -3.04 4.84 -13.24
CA LEU A 169 -1.60 5.01 -13.46
C LEU A 169 -0.78 3.96 -12.69
N ASN A 170 -1.16 3.63 -11.46
CA ASN A 170 -0.56 2.53 -10.69
C ASN A 170 -0.74 1.19 -11.41
N ALA A 171 -1.92 0.93 -11.99
CA ALA A 171 -2.16 -0.30 -12.74
C ALA A 171 -1.25 -0.42 -13.98
N ARG A 172 -1.00 0.67 -14.70
CA ARG A 172 -0.05 0.67 -15.84
C ARG A 172 1.36 0.24 -15.41
N VAL A 173 1.83 0.66 -14.23
CA VAL A 173 3.14 0.25 -13.71
C VAL A 173 3.10 -1.17 -13.15
N ASP A 174 2.17 -1.46 -12.24
CA ASP A 174 2.16 -2.70 -11.47
C ASP A 174 1.64 -3.89 -12.26
N VAL A 175 0.68 -3.67 -13.18
CA VAL A 175 0.01 -4.71 -13.98
C VAL A 175 0.59 -4.81 -15.36
N ASP A 176 0.64 -3.69 -16.11
CA ASP A 176 1.08 -3.66 -17.51
C ASP A 176 2.60 -3.60 -17.65
N LYS A 177 3.32 -3.40 -16.53
CA LYS A 177 4.78 -3.39 -16.46
C LYS A 177 5.42 -2.26 -17.27
N GLU A 178 4.69 -1.16 -17.49
CA GLU A 178 5.29 0.05 -18.02
C GLU A 178 6.23 0.67 -16.97
N THR A 179 7.25 1.39 -17.41
CA THR A 179 8.13 2.11 -16.48
C THR A 179 7.39 3.30 -15.87
N ALA A 180 7.55 3.55 -14.57
CA ALA A 180 6.94 4.69 -13.89
C ALA A 180 7.30 6.02 -14.55
N GLU A 181 8.53 6.17 -15.07
CA GLU A 181 8.98 7.35 -15.79
C GLU A 181 8.17 7.60 -17.08
N LYS A 182 7.89 6.53 -17.85
CA LYS A 182 7.05 6.61 -19.05
C LYS A 182 5.62 6.98 -18.70
N VAL A 183 5.03 6.30 -17.69
CA VAL A 183 3.66 6.53 -17.24
C VAL A 183 3.48 7.98 -16.77
N ALA A 184 4.41 8.49 -15.97
CA ALA A 184 4.43 9.89 -15.54
C ALA A 184 4.48 10.85 -16.74
N GLY A 185 5.39 10.61 -17.69
CA GLY A 185 5.55 11.46 -18.87
C GLY A 185 4.34 11.47 -19.81
N ASP A 186 3.71 10.31 -20.02
CA ASP A 186 2.51 10.19 -20.84
C ASP A 186 1.34 10.96 -20.21
N PHE A 187 1.11 10.75 -18.90
CA PHE A 187 0.08 11.46 -18.16
C PHE A 187 0.25 12.98 -18.21
N LEU A 188 1.44 13.47 -17.94
CA LEU A 188 1.74 14.90 -17.94
C LEU A 188 1.50 15.54 -19.32
N LYS A 189 1.82 14.81 -20.39
CA LYS A 189 1.54 15.26 -21.78
C LYS A 189 0.06 15.23 -22.09
N GLU A 190 -0.64 14.16 -21.72
CA GLU A 190 -2.08 14.03 -21.93
C GLU A 190 -2.88 15.16 -21.25
N LYS A 191 -2.50 15.48 -19.99
CA LYS A 191 -3.13 16.60 -19.25
C LYS A 191 -2.63 17.98 -19.67
N GLY A 192 -1.69 18.07 -20.61
CA GLY A 192 -1.12 19.35 -21.07
C GLY A 192 -0.30 20.08 -20.01
N ILE A 193 0.17 19.38 -18.97
CA ILE A 193 0.99 19.93 -17.89
C ILE A 193 2.40 20.19 -18.39
N VAL A 194 2.92 19.24 -19.18
CA VAL A 194 4.20 19.37 -19.88
C VAL A 194 3.95 19.45 -21.38
N THR A 195 4.26 20.61 -21.96
CA THR A 195 4.09 20.89 -23.39
C THR A 195 5.43 21.16 -24.04
N GLY A 196 6.11 20.11 -24.56
CA GLY A 196 7.34 20.28 -25.34
C GLY A 196 8.61 20.51 -24.50
N SER A 197 9.60 21.21 -25.10
CA SER A 197 10.88 21.51 -24.42
C SER A 197 10.69 22.44 -23.23
N PRO A 198 11.59 22.38 -22.21
CA PRO A 198 11.50 23.24 -21.02
C PRO A 198 11.35 24.70 -21.40
N SER A 199 10.35 25.38 -20.84
CA SER A 199 10.12 26.81 -21.05
C SER A 199 11.03 27.63 -20.13
N GLY A 200 12.27 27.83 -20.54
CA GLY A 200 13.23 28.65 -19.81
C GLY A 200 14.16 27.84 -18.88
N SER A 201 15.14 28.54 -18.36
CA SER A 201 16.07 28.04 -17.32
C SER A 201 16.21 29.15 -16.28
N GLY A 202 16.64 28.80 -15.06
CA GLY A 202 16.99 29.80 -14.06
C GLY A 202 16.06 29.93 -12.86
N LYS A 203 15.13 28.98 -12.65
CA LYS A 203 14.32 28.92 -11.44
C LYS A 203 15.07 28.31 -10.23
N GLY A 204 16.32 27.87 -10.47
CA GLY A 204 17.19 27.30 -9.44
C GLY A 204 17.23 25.78 -9.44
N ALA A 205 18.26 25.25 -8.75
CA ALA A 205 18.42 23.82 -8.56
C ALA A 205 17.46 23.31 -7.46
N ILE A 206 16.83 22.17 -7.68
CA ILE A 206 15.92 21.55 -6.73
C ILE A 206 16.06 20.01 -6.77
N THR A 207 16.19 19.39 -5.60
CA THR A 207 16.32 17.94 -5.48
C THR A 207 14.98 17.32 -5.08
N VAL A 208 14.46 16.42 -5.92
CA VAL A 208 13.18 15.73 -5.73
C VAL A 208 13.43 14.34 -5.16
N GLY A 209 12.72 13.99 -4.09
CA GLY A 209 12.72 12.66 -3.50
C GLY A 209 11.37 11.96 -3.63
N SER A 210 11.31 10.68 -3.21
CA SER A 210 10.06 9.92 -3.05
C SER A 210 10.21 8.82 -2.02
N LYS A 211 9.08 8.26 -1.58
CA LYS A 211 9.06 6.99 -0.85
C LYS A 211 9.32 5.81 -1.78
N LEU A 212 9.27 4.57 -1.24
CA LEU A 212 9.69 3.35 -1.95
C LEU A 212 8.61 2.72 -2.83
N ASP A 213 7.33 2.90 -2.48
CA ASP A 213 6.21 2.29 -3.19
C ASP A 213 6.03 2.87 -4.59
N THR A 214 5.35 2.13 -5.47
CA THR A 214 5.13 2.51 -6.87
C THR A 214 4.46 3.86 -7.02
N GLU A 215 3.42 4.13 -6.21
CA GLU A 215 2.68 5.39 -6.29
C GLU A 215 3.55 6.58 -5.91
N ALA A 216 4.28 6.47 -4.80
CA ALA A 216 5.16 7.55 -4.37
C ALA A 216 6.29 7.83 -5.38
N GLN A 217 6.83 6.80 -6.02
CA GLN A 217 7.81 6.97 -7.10
C GLN A 217 7.18 7.64 -8.33
N LEU A 218 5.97 7.22 -8.72
CA LEU A 218 5.24 7.79 -9.83
C LEU A 218 4.92 9.28 -9.59
N LEU A 219 4.41 9.62 -8.42
CA LEU A 219 4.18 11.00 -7.98
C LEU A 219 5.48 11.82 -7.98
N GLY A 220 6.57 11.26 -7.48
CA GLY A 220 7.90 11.89 -7.48
C GLY A 220 8.40 12.19 -8.89
N LEU A 221 8.23 11.25 -9.83
CA LEU A 221 8.61 11.43 -11.23
C LEU A 221 7.74 12.47 -11.94
N MET A 222 6.43 12.51 -11.66
CA MET A 222 5.55 13.58 -12.17
C MET A 222 5.98 14.95 -11.65
N LEU A 223 6.31 15.05 -10.36
CA LEU A 223 6.83 16.27 -9.75
C LEU A 223 8.13 16.72 -10.42
N SER A 224 9.08 15.80 -10.60
CA SER A 224 10.36 16.06 -11.25
C SER A 224 10.20 16.54 -12.70
N GLN A 225 9.41 15.83 -13.52
CA GLN A 225 9.19 16.18 -14.91
C GLN A 225 8.44 17.51 -15.04
N THR A 226 7.47 17.78 -14.16
CA THR A 226 6.76 19.06 -14.11
C THR A 226 7.74 20.19 -13.79
N LEU A 227 8.53 20.08 -12.73
CA LEU A 227 9.50 21.11 -12.36
C LEU A 227 10.54 21.35 -13.46
N THR A 228 11.06 20.28 -14.09
CA THR A 228 11.95 20.40 -15.23
C THR A 228 11.30 21.22 -16.36
N SER A 229 10.04 20.93 -16.70
CA SER A 229 9.32 21.67 -17.74
C SER A 229 9.08 23.15 -17.41
N LYS A 230 9.04 23.49 -16.11
CA LYS A 230 8.89 24.86 -15.62
C LYS A 230 10.22 25.62 -15.50
N GLY A 231 11.36 24.99 -15.83
CA GLY A 231 12.68 25.64 -15.88
C GLY A 231 13.50 25.52 -14.60
N TYR A 232 13.20 24.56 -13.73
CA TYR A 232 14.07 24.18 -12.61
C TYR A 232 15.19 23.24 -13.08
N ASP A 233 16.35 23.33 -12.42
CA ASP A 233 17.44 22.36 -12.57
C ASP A 233 17.23 21.22 -11.55
N VAL A 234 16.59 20.13 -12.03
CA VAL A 234 16.08 19.06 -11.16
C VAL A 234 17.10 17.94 -11.00
N THR A 235 17.40 17.61 -9.75
CA THR A 235 18.12 16.38 -9.39
C THR A 235 17.14 15.36 -8.80
N ASN A 236 17.15 14.13 -9.31
CA ASN A 236 16.30 13.05 -8.82
C ASN A 236 17.00 12.19 -7.78
N LYS A 237 16.37 12.01 -6.62
CA LYS A 237 16.68 10.99 -5.61
C LYS A 237 15.49 10.08 -5.37
N ILE A 238 14.95 9.52 -6.47
CA ILE A 238 13.75 8.67 -6.52
C ILE A 238 14.18 7.23 -6.81
N PRO A 239 13.87 6.26 -5.92
CA PRO A 239 13.34 6.44 -4.57
C PRO A 239 14.41 6.92 -3.57
N THR A 240 13.99 7.60 -2.50
CA THR A 240 14.86 8.03 -1.40
C THR A 240 14.90 6.98 -0.28
N GLY A 241 13.73 6.56 0.20
CA GLY A 241 13.60 5.60 1.30
C GLY A 241 12.15 5.45 1.77
N ASN A 242 11.96 4.76 2.89
CA ASN A 242 10.67 4.72 3.57
C ASN A 242 10.29 6.10 4.13
N THR A 243 9.12 6.21 4.78
CA THR A 243 8.60 7.47 5.34
C THR A 243 9.62 8.17 6.22
N ASP A 244 10.23 7.48 7.18
CA ASP A 244 11.18 8.08 8.12
C ASP A 244 12.47 8.55 7.43
N ILE A 245 13.00 7.75 6.52
CA ILE A 245 14.21 8.06 5.75
C ILE A 245 13.96 9.26 4.83
N THR A 246 12.85 9.28 4.11
CA THR A 246 12.51 10.38 3.19
C THR A 246 12.25 11.67 3.97
N ARG A 247 11.57 11.58 5.11
CA ARG A 247 11.40 12.74 6.01
C ARG A 247 12.73 13.26 6.55
N ALA A 248 13.61 12.38 6.98
CA ALA A 248 14.96 12.77 7.45
C ALA A 248 15.77 13.44 6.33
N ALA A 249 15.68 12.94 5.09
CA ALA A 249 16.34 13.53 3.93
C ALA A 249 15.83 14.95 3.61
N LEU A 250 14.50 15.19 3.77
CA LEU A 250 13.95 16.54 3.65
C LEU A 250 14.48 17.46 4.75
N VAL A 251 14.47 17.00 6.00
CA VAL A 251 14.92 17.80 7.15
C VAL A 251 16.42 18.12 7.08
N SER A 252 17.26 17.16 6.66
CA SER A 252 18.71 17.38 6.46
C SER A 252 19.00 18.30 5.27
N GLY A 253 18.12 18.33 4.26
CA GLY A 253 18.32 19.04 3.00
C GLY A 253 19.00 18.17 1.93
N ASP A 254 19.03 16.84 2.12
CA ASP A 254 19.45 15.90 1.07
C ASP A 254 18.49 15.85 -0.10
N ILE A 255 17.20 16.13 0.18
CA ILE A 255 16.19 16.45 -0.81
C ILE A 255 15.53 17.79 -0.45
N ASP A 256 15.01 18.50 -1.45
CA ASP A 256 14.31 19.79 -1.23
C ASP A 256 12.80 19.61 -1.15
N ILE A 257 12.23 18.65 -1.87
CA ILE A 257 10.79 18.46 -2.03
C ILE A 257 10.44 16.99 -2.29
N TYR A 258 9.33 16.54 -1.73
CA TYR A 258 8.68 15.26 -2.05
C TYR A 258 7.19 15.32 -1.74
N TRP A 259 6.41 14.33 -2.21
CA TRP A 259 5.02 14.17 -1.82
C TRP A 259 4.93 13.44 -0.47
N GLU A 260 4.29 14.08 0.51
CA GLU A 260 3.94 13.45 1.78
C GLU A 260 2.43 13.35 1.92
N PHE A 261 1.96 12.29 2.56
CA PHE A 261 0.54 12.00 2.76
C PHE A 261 0.08 12.52 4.13
N THR A 262 -1.14 13.07 4.19
CA THR A 262 -1.66 13.77 5.38
C THR A 262 -1.61 12.92 6.65
N SER A 263 -2.11 11.66 6.65
CA SER A 263 -2.03 10.80 7.83
C SER A 263 -0.61 10.34 8.15
N SER A 264 0.26 10.15 7.14
CA SER A 264 1.69 9.91 7.41
C SER A 264 2.34 11.09 8.11
N GLY A 265 2.04 12.32 7.67
CA GLY A 265 2.50 13.54 8.32
C GLY A 265 1.96 13.69 9.73
N LEU A 266 0.68 13.40 9.97
CA LEU A 266 0.09 13.39 11.32
C LEU A 266 0.80 12.39 12.24
N ASN A 267 1.08 11.18 11.74
CA ASN A 267 1.84 10.17 12.50
C ASN A 267 3.26 10.66 12.84
N ILE A 268 3.96 11.31 11.91
CA ILE A 268 5.28 11.92 12.16
C ILE A 268 5.23 12.92 13.32
N VAL A 269 4.19 13.76 13.37
CA VAL A 269 4.01 14.75 14.45
C VAL A 269 3.28 14.21 15.68
N LYS A 270 3.06 12.87 15.75
CA LYS A 270 2.42 12.15 16.85
C LYS A 270 0.97 12.57 17.11
N GLU A 271 0.25 12.91 16.05
CA GLU A 271 -1.17 13.22 16.08
C GLU A 271 -1.99 12.02 15.54
N LYS A 272 -3.24 11.94 15.96
CA LYS A 272 -4.15 10.87 15.51
C LYS A 272 -4.59 11.06 14.06
N PRO A 273 -4.91 9.96 13.34
CA PRO A 273 -5.52 10.04 12.03
C PRO A 273 -6.82 10.84 12.04
N ILE A 274 -7.08 11.56 10.95
CA ILE A 274 -8.29 12.38 10.75
C ILE A 274 -8.92 11.92 9.43
N GLY A 275 -10.19 11.50 9.46
CA GLY A 275 -10.89 10.95 8.30
C GLY A 275 -11.28 11.99 7.24
N ASP A 276 -11.58 13.22 7.63
CA ASP A 276 -11.89 14.30 6.68
C ASP A 276 -10.60 14.82 6.02
N PRO A 277 -10.47 14.75 4.68
CA PRO A 277 -9.24 15.12 3.98
C PRO A 277 -8.81 16.57 4.20
N GLN A 278 -9.76 17.51 4.22
CA GLN A 278 -9.45 18.93 4.40
C GLN A 278 -9.04 19.24 5.85
N ALA A 279 -9.68 18.59 6.83
CA ALA A 279 -9.30 18.73 8.24
C ALA A 279 -7.92 18.10 8.49
N ALA A 280 -7.63 16.93 7.91
CA ALA A 280 -6.33 16.27 7.99
C ALA A 280 -5.22 17.16 7.43
N TYR A 281 -5.42 17.71 6.22
CA TYR A 281 -4.47 18.62 5.59
C TYR A 281 -4.25 19.90 6.42
N THR A 282 -5.32 20.53 6.89
CA THR A 282 -5.23 21.75 7.69
C THR A 282 -4.45 21.49 8.97
N LYS A 283 -4.75 20.37 9.65
CA LYS A 283 -4.11 20.00 10.90
C LYS A 283 -2.62 19.69 10.75
N VAL A 284 -2.26 18.86 9.76
CA VAL A 284 -0.85 18.49 9.55
C VAL A 284 -0.02 19.70 9.11
N LYS A 285 -0.57 20.55 8.25
CA LYS A 285 0.09 21.79 7.81
C LYS A 285 0.39 22.73 8.97
N GLU A 286 -0.56 22.88 9.89
CA GLU A 286 -0.40 23.69 11.11
C GLU A 286 0.70 23.13 12.01
N LEU A 287 0.62 21.84 12.36
CA LEU A 287 1.55 21.19 13.27
C LEU A 287 2.97 21.12 12.71
N ASP A 288 3.10 20.81 11.43
CA ASP A 288 4.39 20.61 10.80
C ASP A 288 5.10 21.93 10.46
N ALA A 289 4.36 23.03 10.42
CA ALA A 289 4.95 24.37 10.36
C ALA A 289 5.89 24.65 11.55
N ALA A 290 5.58 24.12 12.74
CA ALA A 290 6.44 24.20 13.90
C ALA A 290 7.78 23.46 13.72
N ASN A 291 7.80 22.44 12.84
CA ASN A 291 9.00 21.69 12.45
C ASN A 291 9.75 22.32 11.26
N GLY A 292 9.31 23.50 10.81
CA GLY A 292 9.90 24.21 9.68
C GLY A 292 9.59 23.58 8.33
N ILE A 293 8.49 22.82 8.21
CA ILE A 293 8.03 22.21 6.96
C ILE A 293 6.75 22.88 6.49
N THR A 294 6.71 23.21 5.22
CA THR A 294 5.53 23.74 4.55
C THR A 294 4.91 22.66 3.67
N TRP A 295 3.62 22.45 3.82
CA TRP A 295 2.75 21.67 2.95
C TRP A 295 2.14 22.59 1.90
N LEU A 296 2.42 22.33 0.62
CA LEU A 296 1.81 23.04 -0.49
C LEU A 296 0.37 22.53 -0.72
N GLU A 297 -0.34 23.07 -1.74
CA GLU A 297 -1.70 22.62 -2.04
C GLU A 297 -1.74 21.11 -2.33
N PRO A 298 -2.69 20.37 -1.72
CA PRO A 298 -2.80 18.93 -1.88
C PRO A 298 -3.42 18.54 -3.23
N ALA A 299 -3.19 17.31 -3.66
CA ALA A 299 -4.01 16.67 -4.68
C ALA A 299 -5.41 16.33 -4.12
N THR A 300 -6.34 15.91 -4.97
CA THR A 300 -7.68 15.48 -4.54
C THR A 300 -7.80 13.97 -4.33
N MET A 301 -6.76 13.22 -4.67
CA MET A 301 -6.70 11.78 -4.45
C MET A 301 -6.59 11.42 -2.96
N ASN A 302 -7.04 10.22 -2.63
CA ASN A 302 -6.89 9.64 -1.30
C ASN A 302 -6.42 8.19 -1.45
N ASP A 303 -5.23 7.89 -0.93
CA ASP A 303 -4.63 6.56 -0.91
C ASP A 303 -4.48 6.06 0.52
N THR A 304 -5.53 5.49 1.07
CA THR A 304 -5.55 4.99 2.45
C THR A 304 -5.02 3.55 2.53
N TYR A 305 -4.54 3.17 3.71
CA TYR A 305 -4.35 1.75 4.03
C TYR A 305 -5.69 1.01 4.00
N ALA A 306 -5.63 -0.24 3.59
CA ALA A 306 -6.76 -1.14 3.59
C ALA A 306 -6.33 -2.58 3.87
N LEU A 307 -7.25 -3.42 4.32
CA LEU A 307 -7.07 -4.86 4.34
C LEU A 307 -7.76 -5.46 3.11
N ALA A 308 -7.07 -6.37 2.45
CA ALA A 308 -7.62 -7.09 1.31
C ALA A 308 -7.61 -8.60 1.57
N VAL A 309 -8.65 -9.27 1.09
CA VAL A 309 -8.83 -10.71 1.13
C VAL A 309 -9.12 -11.22 -0.26
N LYS A 310 -9.00 -12.53 -0.49
CA LYS A 310 -9.40 -13.14 -1.74
C LYS A 310 -10.90 -12.93 -1.95
N LYS A 311 -11.27 -12.44 -3.15
CA LYS A 311 -12.66 -12.22 -3.50
C LYS A 311 -13.45 -13.53 -3.38
N SER A 312 -14.55 -13.48 -2.70
CA SER A 312 -15.50 -14.57 -2.58
C SER A 312 -16.13 -14.89 -3.94
N ALA A 313 -16.08 -16.15 -4.38
CA ALA A 313 -16.79 -16.58 -5.60
C ALA A 313 -18.31 -16.52 -5.38
#